data_16d3883b1df2d595ea3c2ef8c2f95566
#
_entry.id   16d3883b1df2d595ea3c2ef8c2f95566
#
_cell.length_a   1.000
_cell.length_b   1.000
_cell.length_c   1.000
_cell.angle_alpha   90.00
_cell.angle_beta   90.00
_cell.angle_gamma   90.00
#
_symmetry.space_group_name_H-M   'P 1'
#
loop_
_entity.id
_entity.type
_entity.pdbx_description
1 polymer ?
#
loop_
_entity_poly.entity_id
_entity_poly.type
_entity_poly.pdbx_seq_one_letter_code
_entity_poly.pdbx_strand_id
1 'polypeptide(L)'
;MKEQEKKFFLALCRFAGKDLEPSLTAYATPGVLGQLFYNRLAGVAHETLRRQRLLDGLPREFRNALENAAEQNAVRNRSYYRCVKELAGLLERGNSGAVMLKGALLCALYPEGCRTSNDIDLLAAPEEVTALGGLLTENGFRQGTLRGGAFVPASREE
;
A
#
# COMPACT_ATOMS: atom_id res chain seq x y z
N MET A 1 -24.15 -6.03 -3.78
CA MET A 1 -23.64 -7.42 -3.88
C MET A 1 -24.64 -8.42 -3.32
N LYS A 2 -24.88 -9.52 -4.01
CA LYS A 2 -25.68 -10.66 -3.53
C LYS A 2 -24.95 -11.38 -2.39
N GLU A 3 -25.63 -12.23 -1.62
CA GLU A 3 -25.05 -12.89 -0.45
C GLU A 3 -23.79 -13.74 -0.79
N GLN A 4 -23.84 -14.50 -1.89
CA GLN A 4 -22.70 -15.30 -2.33
C GLN A 4 -21.52 -14.44 -2.80
N GLU A 5 -21.78 -13.31 -3.44
CA GLU A 5 -20.73 -12.34 -3.81
C GLU A 5 -20.05 -11.75 -2.56
N LYS A 6 -20.82 -11.48 -1.49
CA LYS A 6 -20.25 -11.03 -0.21
C LYS A 6 -19.37 -12.12 0.41
N LYS A 7 -19.83 -13.38 0.39
CA LYS A 7 -19.01 -14.51 0.89
C LYS A 7 -17.72 -14.63 0.13
N PHE A 8 -17.76 -14.54 -1.20
CA PHE A 8 -16.57 -14.58 -2.04
C PHE A 8 -15.64 -13.39 -1.75
N PHE A 9 -16.17 -12.16 -1.72
CA PHE A 9 -15.40 -10.98 -1.36
C PHE A 9 -14.69 -11.11 -0.01
N LEU A 10 -15.41 -11.53 1.04
CA LEU A 10 -14.84 -11.70 2.38
C LEU A 10 -13.79 -12.82 2.42
N ALA A 11 -13.99 -13.90 1.66
CA ALA A 11 -13.00 -14.98 1.55
C ALA A 11 -11.71 -14.50 0.88
N LEU A 12 -11.79 -13.64 -0.16
CA LEU A 12 -10.64 -13.03 -0.81
C LEU A 12 -9.84 -12.09 0.11
N CYS A 13 -10.49 -11.47 1.09
CA CYS A 13 -9.85 -10.58 2.04
C CYS A 13 -9.13 -11.30 3.19
N ARG A 14 -9.30 -12.60 3.34
CA ARG A 14 -8.67 -13.40 4.41
C ARG A 14 -7.27 -13.83 4.02
N PHE A 15 -6.29 -13.06 4.41
CA PHE A 15 -4.89 -13.29 4.07
C PHE A 15 -4.29 -14.61 4.61
N ALA A 16 -4.80 -15.13 5.72
CA ALA A 16 -4.33 -16.34 6.39
C ALA A 16 -5.51 -17.23 6.84
N GLY A 17 -6.56 -17.31 6.03
CA GLY A 17 -7.78 -18.03 6.36
C GLY A 17 -7.82 -19.46 5.82
N LYS A 18 -8.94 -20.14 6.09
CA LYS A 18 -9.29 -21.42 5.48
C LYS A 18 -9.26 -21.34 3.96
N ASP A 19 -8.99 -22.48 3.32
CA ASP A 19 -9.05 -22.59 1.87
C ASP A 19 -10.38 -22.07 1.33
N LEU A 20 -10.28 -21.32 0.25
CA LEU A 20 -11.44 -20.81 -0.47
C LEU A 20 -12.07 -21.96 -1.25
N GLU A 21 -13.36 -22.16 -1.08
CA GLU A 21 -14.08 -23.14 -1.86
C GLU A 21 -14.02 -22.78 -3.36
N PRO A 22 -13.51 -23.67 -4.24
CA PRO A 22 -13.36 -23.36 -5.67
C PRO A 22 -14.67 -22.93 -6.35
N SER A 23 -15.82 -23.44 -5.88
CA SER A 23 -17.15 -23.07 -6.34
C SER A 23 -17.46 -21.57 -6.22
N LEU A 24 -16.82 -20.87 -5.26
CA LEU A 24 -17.02 -19.43 -5.05
C LEU A 24 -16.44 -18.58 -6.19
N THR A 25 -15.52 -19.10 -7.02
CA THR A 25 -15.00 -18.37 -8.19
C THR A 25 -16.09 -18.03 -9.21
N ALA A 26 -17.19 -18.77 -9.23
CA ALA A 26 -18.37 -18.44 -10.06
C ALA A 26 -19.00 -17.06 -9.69
N TYR A 27 -18.69 -16.53 -8.53
CA TYR A 27 -19.17 -15.22 -8.07
C TYR A 27 -18.15 -14.08 -8.31
N ALA A 28 -17.17 -14.31 -9.16
CA ALA A 28 -16.21 -13.29 -9.61
C ALA A 28 -16.87 -12.30 -10.59
N THR A 29 -17.72 -11.42 -10.06
CA THR A 29 -18.50 -10.45 -10.82
C THR A 29 -17.82 -9.06 -10.85
N PRO A 30 -18.17 -8.18 -11.81
CA PRO A 30 -17.70 -6.80 -11.84
C PRO A 30 -17.98 -6.04 -10.52
N GLY A 31 -19.09 -6.35 -9.85
CA GLY A 31 -19.45 -5.76 -8.57
C GLY A 31 -18.46 -6.12 -7.45
N VAL A 32 -18.03 -7.39 -7.38
CA VAL A 32 -16.99 -7.84 -6.43
C VAL A 32 -15.65 -7.19 -6.78
N LEU A 33 -15.28 -7.15 -8.06
CA LEU A 33 -14.06 -6.50 -8.52
C LEU A 33 -14.02 -5.03 -8.13
N GLY A 34 -15.10 -4.29 -8.37
CA GLY A 34 -15.23 -2.88 -7.98
C GLY A 34 -15.02 -2.67 -6.47
N GLN A 35 -15.57 -3.55 -5.62
CA GLN A 35 -15.36 -3.49 -4.17
C GLN A 35 -13.91 -3.76 -3.77
N LEU A 36 -13.23 -4.69 -4.44
CA LEU A 36 -11.81 -4.96 -4.18
C LEU A 36 -10.93 -3.75 -4.51
N PHE A 37 -11.22 -3.07 -5.62
CA PHE A 37 -10.49 -1.84 -6.00
C PHE A 37 -10.82 -0.68 -5.08
N TYR A 38 -12.09 -0.44 -4.77
CA TYR A 38 -12.53 0.63 -3.89
C TYR A 38 -11.87 0.53 -2.50
N ASN A 39 -11.78 -0.67 -1.96
CA ASN A 39 -11.17 -0.93 -0.66
C ASN A 39 -9.65 -1.17 -0.72
N ARG A 40 -9.00 -1.03 -1.89
CA ARG A 40 -7.57 -1.27 -2.11
C ARG A 40 -7.12 -2.69 -1.75
N LEU A 41 -7.98 -3.67 -1.94
CA LEU A 41 -7.76 -5.08 -1.59
C LEU A 41 -7.44 -5.97 -2.80
N ALA A 42 -7.35 -5.39 -4.01
CA ALA A 42 -7.09 -6.16 -5.24
C ALA A 42 -5.80 -6.99 -5.16
N GLY A 43 -4.70 -6.44 -4.60
CA GLY A 43 -3.46 -7.18 -4.41
C GLY A 43 -3.58 -8.33 -3.41
N VAL A 44 -4.34 -8.12 -2.31
CA VAL A 44 -4.62 -9.19 -1.33
C VAL A 44 -5.45 -10.30 -1.97
N ALA A 45 -6.48 -9.94 -2.72
CA ALA A 45 -7.33 -10.90 -3.43
C ALA A 45 -6.53 -11.72 -4.45
N HIS A 46 -5.67 -11.06 -5.24
CA HIS A 46 -4.76 -11.73 -6.17
C HIS A 46 -3.89 -12.76 -5.45
N GLU A 47 -3.21 -12.36 -4.37
CA GLU A 47 -2.31 -13.23 -3.63
C GLU A 47 -3.06 -14.43 -2.99
N THR A 48 -4.27 -14.19 -2.45
CA THR A 48 -5.13 -15.27 -1.92
C THR A 48 -5.45 -16.30 -2.98
N LEU A 49 -5.89 -15.87 -4.16
CA LEU A 49 -6.23 -16.75 -5.28
C LEU A 49 -5.01 -17.45 -5.86
N ARG A 50 -3.88 -16.76 -5.97
CA ARG A 50 -2.61 -17.31 -6.46
C ARG A 50 -2.11 -18.44 -5.56
N ARG A 51 -2.11 -18.23 -4.24
CA ARG A 51 -1.69 -19.26 -3.26
C ARG A 51 -2.54 -20.52 -3.34
N GLN A 52 -3.82 -20.36 -3.61
CA GLN A 52 -4.77 -21.46 -3.67
C GLN A 52 -4.94 -22.03 -5.10
N ARG A 53 -4.16 -21.52 -6.07
CA ARG A 53 -4.18 -21.96 -7.48
C ARG A 53 -5.56 -21.84 -8.14
N LEU A 54 -6.29 -20.77 -7.78
CA LEU A 54 -7.66 -20.53 -8.27
C LEU A 54 -7.76 -19.43 -9.34
N LEU A 55 -6.66 -18.83 -9.74
CA LEU A 55 -6.65 -17.75 -10.75
C LEU A 55 -7.20 -18.22 -12.11
N ASP A 56 -6.87 -19.45 -12.53
CA ASP A 56 -7.31 -19.98 -13.82
C ASP A 56 -8.81 -20.28 -13.89
N GLY A 57 -9.46 -20.46 -12.75
CA GLY A 57 -10.91 -20.65 -12.64
C GLY A 57 -11.73 -19.35 -12.73
N LEU A 58 -11.09 -18.18 -12.85
CA LEU A 58 -11.75 -16.90 -12.90
C LEU A 58 -12.09 -16.45 -14.33
N PRO A 59 -13.12 -15.61 -14.53
CA PRO A 59 -13.31 -14.89 -15.78
C PRO A 59 -12.04 -14.12 -16.16
N ARG A 60 -11.66 -14.16 -17.43
CA ARG A 60 -10.40 -13.56 -17.93
C ARG A 60 -10.24 -12.10 -17.54
N GLU A 61 -11.30 -11.31 -17.64
CA GLU A 61 -11.27 -9.88 -17.29
C GLU A 61 -11.01 -9.66 -15.81
N PHE A 62 -11.66 -10.46 -14.95
CA PHE A 62 -11.47 -10.39 -13.50
C PHE A 62 -10.03 -10.74 -13.13
N ARG A 63 -9.50 -11.83 -13.68
CA ARG A 63 -8.11 -12.25 -13.47
C ARG A 63 -7.13 -11.19 -13.92
N ASN A 64 -7.22 -10.72 -15.17
CA ASN A 64 -6.32 -9.70 -15.71
C ASN A 64 -6.33 -8.41 -14.88
N ALA A 65 -7.50 -7.99 -14.40
CA ALA A 65 -7.60 -6.80 -13.55
C ALA A 65 -6.84 -6.97 -12.21
N LEU A 66 -6.93 -8.15 -11.59
CA LEU A 66 -6.19 -8.44 -10.35
C LEU A 66 -4.69 -8.56 -10.59
N GLU A 67 -4.26 -9.23 -11.66
CA GLU A 67 -2.85 -9.38 -12.05
C GLU A 67 -2.22 -8.00 -12.28
N ASN A 68 -2.85 -7.16 -13.08
CA ASN A 68 -2.41 -5.79 -13.34
C ASN A 68 -2.32 -4.95 -12.05
N ALA A 69 -3.30 -5.08 -11.16
CA ALA A 69 -3.28 -4.36 -9.89
C ALA A 69 -2.13 -4.83 -8.99
N ALA A 70 -1.88 -6.13 -8.91
CA ALA A 70 -0.79 -6.69 -8.13
C ALA A 70 0.57 -6.25 -8.67
N GLU A 71 0.78 -6.25 -9.98
CA GLU A 71 2.00 -5.78 -10.63
C GLU A 71 2.25 -4.28 -10.37
N GLN A 72 1.23 -3.44 -10.58
CA GLN A 72 1.34 -2.00 -10.29
C GLN A 72 1.65 -1.74 -8.82
N ASN A 73 1.02 -2.48 -7.92
CA ASN A 73 1.30 -2.37 -6.49
C ASN A 73 2.74 -2.81 -6.15
N ALA A 74 3.24 -3.87 -6.78
CA ALA A 74 4.61 -4.33 -6.60
C ALA A 74 5.64 -3.26 -7.04
N VAL A 75 5.40 -2.59 -8.19
CA VAL A 75 6.23 -1.45 -8.64
C VAL A 75 6.21 -0.31 -7.62
N ARG A 76 5.02 0.07 -7.14
CA ARG A 76 4.88 1.11 -6.10
C ARG A 76 5.58 0.74 -4.80
N ASN A 77 5.47 -0.52 -4.38
CA ASN A 77 6.13 -1.02 -3.17
C ASN A 77 7.65 -0.91 -3.29
N ARG A 78 8.24 -1.30 -4.41
CA ARG A 78 9.69 -1.19 -4.61
C ARG A 78 10.16 0.27 -4.50
N SER A 79 9.44 1.21 -5.11
CA SER A 79 9.74 2.65 -4.99
C SER A 79 9.59 3.14 -3.55
N TYR A 80 8.52 2.73 -2.88
CA TYR A 80 8.27 3.08 -1.48
C TYR A 80 9.38 2.57 -0.55
N TYR A 81 9.80 1.30 -0.71
CA TYR A 81 10.90 0.73 0.07
C TYR A 81 12.23 1.45 -0.14
N ARG A 82 12.50 1.92 -1.36
CA ARG A 82 13.68 2.74 -1.63
C ARG A 82 13.63 4.00 -0.81
N CYS A 83 12.51 4.75 -0.86
CA CYS A 83 12.34 5.96 -0.05
C CYS A 83 12.46 5.70 1.45
N VAL A 84 11.87 4.61 1.97
CA VAL A 84 12.00 4.22 3.39
C VAL A 84 13.46 3.99 3.77
N LYS A 85 14.22 3.26 2.94
CA LYS A 85 15.65 2.99 3.21
C LYS A 85 16.50 4.27 3.16
N GLU A 86 16.26 5.13 2.18
CA GLU A 86 16.96 6.41 2.06
C GLU A 86 16.69 7.28 3.28
N LEU A 87 15.42 7.38 3.68
CA LEU A 87 15.03 8.16 4.86
C LEU A 87 15.62 7.56 6.14
N ALA A 88 15.60 6.24 6.33
CA ALA A 88 16.22 5.59 7.49
C ALA A 88 17.71 5.93 7.59
N GLY A 89 18.44 5.82 6.47
CA GLY A 89 19.86 6.18 6.43
C GLY A 89 20.12 7.67 6.69
N LEU A 90 19.20 8.57 6.33
CA LEU A 90 19.29 10.00 6.67
C LEU A 90 19.10 10.22 8.17
N LEU A 91 18.09 9.61 8.77
CA LEU A 91 17.82 9.72 10.21
C LEU A 91 18.99 9.19 11.04
N GLU A 92 19.57 8.05 10.65
CA GLU A 92 20.76 7.49 11.31
C GLU A 92 21.98 8.42 11.21
N ARG A 93 22.29 8.94 10.03
CA ARG A 93 23.43 9.86 9.85
C ARG A 93 23.22 11.18 10.57
N GLY A 94 21.98 11.66 10.65
CA GLY A 94 21.60 12.88 11.38
C GLY A 94 21.48 12.67 12.88
N ASN A 95 21.71 11.44 13.39
CA ASN A 95 21.50 11.07 14.80
C ASN A 95 20.12 11.51 15.31
N SER A 96 19.08 11.40 14.47
CA SER A 96 17.71 11.79 14.81
C SER A 96 17.02 10.68 15.60
N GLY A 97 16.33 11.07 16.69
CA GLY A 97 15.46 10.18 17.46
C GLY A 97 14.10 9.89 16.81
N ALA A 98 13.84 10.44 15.62
CA ALA A 98 12.57 10.23 14.93
C ALA A 98 12.32 8.76 14.56
N VAL A 99 11.10 8.32 14.76
CA VAL A 99 10.66 6.93 14.53
C VAL A 99 9.67 6.87 13.36
N MET A 100 9.92 5.96 12.42
CA MET A 100 8.95 5.69 11.36
C MET A 100 7.74 4.92 11.89
N LEU A 101 6.55 5.40 11.58
CA LEU A 101 5.32 4.77 12.03
C LEU A 101 4.83 3.69 11.08
N LYS A 102 3.73 3.09 11.44
CA LYS A 102 3.02 1.92 10.86
C LYS A 102 3.16 1.66 9.35
N GLY A 103 3.13 2.68 8.50
CA GLY A 103 3.13 2.52 7.03
C GLY A 103 4.36 1.77 6.53
N ALA A 104 5.55 2.19 6.96
CA ALA A 104 6.83 1.56 6.61
C ALA A 104 6.91 0.11 7.12
N LEU A 105 6.55 -0.12 8.39
CA LEU A 105 6.58 -1.45 8.99
C LEU A 105 5.56 -2.39 8.34
N LEU A 106 4.33 -1.94 8.14
CA LEU A 106 3.28 -2.79 7.57
C LEU A 106 3.57 -3.19 6.13
N CYS A 107 4.18 -2.34 5.31
CA CYS A 107 4.60 -2.73 3.96
C CYS A 107 5.62 -3.86 3.98
N ALA A 108 6.49 -3.95 5.01
CA ALA A 108 7.46 -5.03 5.16
C ALA A 108 6.81 -6.37 5.59
N LEU A 109 5.69 -6.32 6.30
CA LEU A 109 5.00 -7.51 6.80
C LEU A 109 4.06 -8.16 5.77
N TYR A 110 3.61 -7.42 4.77
CA TYR A 110 2.75 -7.94 3.72
C TYR A 110 3.58 -8.45 2.54
N PRO A 111 3.14 -9.49 1.81
CA PRO A 111 3.75 -9.89 0.55
C PRO A 111 3.71 -8.74 -0.46
N GLU A 112 4.70 -8.73 -1.35
CA GLU A 112 4.83 -7.73 -2.41
C GLU A 112 3.53 -7.62 -3.22
N GLY A 113 3.08 -6.41 -3.47
CA GLY A 113 1.84 -6.14 -4.19
C GLY A 113 0.54 -6.21 -3.38
N CYS A 114 0.58 -6.72 -2.14
CA CYS A 114 -0.64 -6.83 -1.32
C CYS A 114 -1.01 -5.52 -0.61
N ARG A 115 -0.03 -4.70 -0.26
CA ARG A 115 -0.25 -3.43 0.43
C ARG A 115 0.64 -2.34 -0.14
N THR A 116 0.05 -1.19 -0.43
CA THR A 116 0.78 0.02 -0.82
C THR A 116 0.59 1.11 0.24
N SER A 117 1.59 1.97 0.39
CA SER A 117 1.49 3.26 1.09
C SER A 117 1.96 4.37 0.16
N ASN A 118 1.43 5.57 0.36
CA ASN A 118 1.81 6.77 -0.40
C ASN A 118 2.54 7.78 0.49
N ASP A 119 2.59 7.53 1.79
CA ASP A 119 3.10 8.40 2.83
C ASP A 119 4.03 7.64 3.78
N ILE A 120 4.97 8.35 4.37
CA ILE A 120 5.83 7.87 5.44
C ILE A 120 5.61 8.81 6.62
N ASP A 121 4.96 8.29 7.65
CA ASP A 121 4.73 9.03 8.88
C ASP A 121 5.97 8.94 9.77
N LEU A 122 6.43 10.07 10.30
CA LEU A 122 7.50 10.15 11.30
C LEU A 122 6.93 10.70 12.61
N LEU A 123 7.33 10.10 13.71
CA LEU A 123 7.13 10.62 15.04
C LEU A 123 8.46 11.14 15.56
N ALA A 124 8.51 12.42 15.95
CA ALA A 124 9.67 13.05 16.53
C ALA A 124 9.26 13.80 17.80
N ALA A 125 10.20 14.00 18.71
CA ALA A 125 10.01 14.89 19.86
C ALA A 125 9.86 16.35 19.38
N PRO A 126 9.03 17.18 20.02
CA PRO A 126 8.79 18.55 19.58
C PRO A 126 10.08 19.38 19.38
N GLU A 127 11.06 19.18 20.24
CA GLU A 127 12.38 19.84 20.21
C GLU A 127 13.24 19.40 19.02
N GLU A 128 12.98 18.23 18.43
CA GLU A 128 13.73 17.69 17.28
C GLU A 128 13.14 18.11 15.93
N VAL A 129 11.89 18.59 15.89
CA VAL A 129 11.16 18.85 14.64
C VAL A 129 11.91 19.84 13.74
N THR A 130 12.45 20.91 14.29
CA THR A 130 13.20 21.92 13.52
C THR A 130 14.48 21.33 12.93
N ALA A 131 15.25 20.58 13.73
CA ALA A 131 16.48 19.93 13.26
C ALA A 131 16.18 18.86 12.21
N LEU A 132 15.12 18.07 12.40
CA LEU A 132 14.64 17.09 11.42
C LEU A 132 14.23 17.75 10.09
N GLY A 133 13.51 18.89 10.17
CA GLY A 133 13.13 19.67 8.99
C GLY A 133 14.35 20.18 8.22
N GLY A 134 15.37 20.66 8.91
CA GLY A 134 16.66 21.07 8.33
C GLY A 134 17.35 19.90 7.63
N LEU A 135 17.52 18.77 8.33
CA LEU A 135 18.12 17.55 7.80
C LEU A 135 17.43 17.09 6.50
N LEU A 136 16.11 17.05 6.49
CA LEU A 136 15.34 16.65 5.31
C LEU A 136 15.53 17.64 4.15
N THR A 137 15.48 18.94 4.43
CA THR A 137 15.62 19.99 3.40
C THR A 137 17.00 19.97 2.75
N GLU A 138 18.06 19.83 3.53
CA GLU A 138 19.45 19.70 3.04
C GLU A 138 19.64 18.48 2.15
N ASN A 139 18.83 17.44 2.34
CA ASN A 139 18.86 16.22 1.52
C ASN A 139 17.79 16.19 0.42
N GLY A 140 17.27 17.35 0.03
CA GLY A 140 16.43 17.52 -1.17
C GLY A 140 14.93 17.32 -0.94
N PHE A 141 14.48 17.09 0.28
CA PHE A 141 13.06 17.12 0.61
C PHE A 141 12.55 18.56 0.59
N ARG A 142 11.27 18.73 0.27
CA ARG A 142 10.64 20.04 0.23
C ARG A 142 9.43 20.07 1.12
N GLN A 143 9.33 21.10 1.96
CA GLN A 143 8.16 21.36 2.78
C GLN A 143 7.10 22.11 1.96
N GLY A 144 5.85 21.69 2.07
CA GLY A 144 4.74 22.32 1.36
C GLY A 144 3.46 21.50 1.41
N THR A 145 2.48 21.96 0.67
CA THR A 145 1.15 21.32 0.57
C THR A 145 0.83 20.94 -0.87
N LEU A 146 -0.03 19.93 -1.05
CA LEU A 146 -0.60 19.62 -2.36
C LEU A 146 -1.95 20.34 -2.51
N ARG A 147 -2.07 21.26 -3.48
CA ARG A 147 -3.32 21.92 -3.83
C ARG A 147 -3.65 21.64 -5.30
N GLY A 148 -4.81 21.05 -5.55
CA GLY A 148 -5.24 20.71 -6.92
C GLY A 148 -4.27 19.78 -7.69
N GLY A 149 -3.51 18.93 -6.98
CA GLY A 149 -2.50 18.05 -7.58
C GLY A 149 -1.12 18.70 -7.83
N ALA A 150 -0.98 20.01 -7.60
CA ALA A 150 0.29 20.71 -7.68
C ALA A 150 0.93 20.89 -6.29
N PHE A 151 2.25 20.76 -6.21
CA PHE A 151 3.01 21.04 -5.00
C PHE A 151 3.17 22.55 -4.81
N VAL A 152 2.70 23.06 -3.66
CA VAL A 152 2.87 24.45 -3.24
C VAL A 152 3.88 24.46 -2.09
N PRO A 153 5.08 25.03 -2.27
CA PRO A 153 6.07 25.13 -1.20
C PRO A 153 5.51 25.92 -0.01
N ALA A 154 5.91 25.57 1.20
CA ALA A 154 5.69 26.41 2.37
C ALA A 154 6.49 27.72 2.22
N SER A 155 5.91 28.85 2.67
CA SER A 155 6.66 30.08 2.82
C SER A 155 7.72 29.91 3.93
N ARG A 156 8.88 30.57 3.80
CA ARG A 156 9.96 30.49 4.81
C ARG A 156 9.59 31.10 6.16
N GLU A 157 8.38 31.63 6.30
CA GLU A 157 7.88 32.36 7.50
C GLU A 157 6.83 31.58 8.30
N GLU A 158 6.54 30.30 7.95
CA GLU A 158 5.60 29.46 8.67
C GLU A 158 6.36 28.32 9.41
#